data_082f60c3356871ac51512d823d37b733
#
_entry.id   082f60c3356871ac51512d823d37b733
#
_cell.length_a   1.000
_cell.length_b   1.000
_cell.length_c   1.000
_cell.angle_alpha   90.00
_cell.angle_beta   90.00
_cell.angle_gamma   90.00
#
_symmetry.space_group_name_H-M   'P 1'
#
loop_
_entity.id
_entity.type
_entity.pdbx_description
1 polymer ?
#
loop_
_entity_poly.entity_id
_entity_poly.type
_entity_poly.pdbx_seq_one_letter_code
_entity_poly.pdbx_strand_id
1 'polypeptide(L)'
;MARVYNFSAGPSMLPEAVLKTAQAELLDYHGSGMSVMEMSHRSKWFDEIITNTEAAMRRVLNIPDNYKVGFFQGGATQQFAMVPLNFMTTGTADYLVTGNFSKKAAEEAAKFGTARVAASSKDKNFTYIPDVAEIGRAHV
;
A
#
# COMPACT_ATOMS: atom_id res chain seq x y z
N MET A 1 -3.26 27.33 -19.23
CA MET A 1 -3.24 27.53 -17.77
C MET A 1 -2.04 26.82 -17.17
N ALA A 2 -1.33 27.45 -16.25
CA ALA A 2 -0.28 26.75 -15.50
C ALA A 2 -0.91 25.72 -14.55
N ARG A 3 -0.32 24.53 -14.45
CA ARG A 3 -0.79 23.50 -13.50
C ARG A 3 -0.41 23.89 -12.08
N VAL A 4 -1.31 23.65 -11.14
CA VAL A 4 -1.10 23.90 -9.72
C VAL A 4 -0.25 22.75 -9.12
N TYR A 5 0.71 23.09 -8.27
CA TYR A 5 1.41 22.12 -7.45
C TYR A 5 0.50 21.66 -6.30
N ASN A 6 -0.12 20.50 -6.46
CA ASN A 6 -1.02 19.93 -5.46
C ASN A 6 -0.28 18.86 -4.64
N PHE A 7 -0.16 19.08 -3.34
CA PHE A 7 0.46 18.16 -2.37
C PHE A 7 -0.57 17.60 -1.37
N SER A 8 -1.83 17.49 -1.77
CA SER A 8 -2.86 16.88 -0.92
C SER A 8 -2.50 15.43 -0.60
N ALA A 9 -2.82 14.98 0.61
CA ALA A 9 -2.58 13.60 1.04
C ALA A 9 -3.46 12.62 0.23
N GLY A 10 -2.83 11.79 -0.56
CA GLY A 10 -3.48 10.87 -1.49
C GLY A 10 -3.69 11.49 -2.88
N PRO A 11 -4.67 12.39 -3.11
CA PRO A 11 -4.94 12.95 -4.44
C PRO A 11 -3.97 14.09 -4.80
N SER A 12 -2.68 13.83 -4.87
CA SER A 12 -1.65 14.79 -5.23
C SER A 12 -1.46 14.89 -6.76
N MET A 13 -0.68 15.87 -7.22
CA MET A 13 -0.42 16.01 -8.65
C MET A 13 0.38 14.82 -9.19
N LEU A 14 0.01 14.39 -10.38
CA LEU A 14 0.73 13.37 -11.16
C LEU A 14 1.67 14.04 -12.17
N PRO A 15 2.76 13.37 -12.59
CA PRO A 15 3.57 13.83 -13.71
C PRO A 15 2.72 14.04 -14.97
N GLU A 16 2.97 15.14 -15.69
CA GLU A 16 2.18 15.47 -16.87
C GLU A 16 2.28 14.41 -17.98
N ALA A 17 3.46 13.78 -18.12
CA ALA A 17 3.64 12.69 -19.08
C ALA A 17 2.68 11.52 -18.80
N VAL A 18 2.51 11.14 -17.53
CA VAL A 18 1.57 10.08 -17.13
C VAL A 18 0.12 10.44 -17.48
N LEU A 19 -0.27 11.70 -17.24
CA LEU A 19 -1.63 12.15 -17.57
C LEU A 19 -1.88 12.19 -19.08
N LYS A 20 -0.87 12.57 -19.87
CA LYS A 20 -0.97 12.56 -21.35
C LYS A 20 -1.11 11.14 -21.89
N THR A 21 -0.35 10.18 -21.34
CA THR A 21 -0.48 8.76 -21.69
C THR A 21 -1.88 8.26 -21.36
N ALA A 22 -2.34 8.48 -20.12
CA ALA A 22 -3.68 8.08 -19.69
C ALA A 22 -4.79 8.73 -20.56
N GLN A 23 -4.64 9.99 -20.96
CA GLN A 23 -5.56 10.68 -21.86
C GLN A 23 -5.60 10.05 -23.26
N ALA A 24 -4.42 9.70 -23.80
CA ALA A 24 -4.33 9.10 -25.14
C ALA A 24 -4.95 7.70 -25.19
N GLU A 25 -4.85 6.95 -24.10
CA GLU A 25 -5.31 5.57 -23.98
C GLU A 25 -6.72 5.47 -23.37
N LEU A 26 -7.36 6.59 -23.06
CA LEU A 26 -8.61 6.60 -22.26
C LEU A 26 -9.78 5.90 -22.97
N LEU A 27 -9.88 6.03 -24.30
CA LEU A 27 -10.95 5.41 -25.10
C LEU A 27 -10.51 4.11 -25.78
N ASP A 28 -9.22 3.96 -26.02
CA ASP A 28 -8.68 2.80 -26.75
C ASP A 28 -7.26 2.48 -26.25
N TYR A 29 -7.18 1.52 -25.36
CA TYR A 29 -5.88 1.03 -24.89
C TYR A 29 -5.24 0.15 -25.96
N HIS A 30 -4.17 0.64 -26.58
CA HIS A 30 -3.32 -0.09 -27.55
C HIS A 30 -4.09 -0.79 -28.67
N GLY A 31 -5.16 -0.20 -29.19
CA GLY A 31 -5.96 -0.79 -30.25
C GLY A 31 -6.90 -1.93 -29.81
N SER A 32 -7.17 -2.01 -28.51
CA SER A 32 -8.11 -2.98 -27.95
C SER A 32 -9.58 -2.66 -28.24
N GLY A 33 -9.86 -1.40 -28.64
CA GLY A 33 -11.21 -0.88 -28.82
C GLY A 33 -11.94 -0.59 -27.50
N MET A 34 -11.24 -0.59 -26.37
CA MET A 34 -11.83 -0.34 -25.06
C MET A 34 -10.87 0.40 -24.11
N SER A 35 -11.43 1.11 -23.15
CA SER A 35 -10.70 1.71 -22.03
C SER A 35 -10.17 0.64 -21.09
N VAL A 36 -9.07 0.94 -20.38
CA VAL A 36 -8.63 0.10 -19.24
C VAL A 36 -9.73 -0.04 -18.19
N MET A 37 -10.59 0.99 -18.02
CA MET A 37 -11.71 0.96 -17.07
C MET A 37 -12.85 -0.01 -17.47
N GLU A 38 -12.90 -0.42 -18.72
CA GLU A 38 -13.96 -1.28 -19.27
C GLU A 38 -13.51 -2.74 -19.45
N MET A 39 -12.20 -3.00 -19.43
CA MET A 39 -11.67 -4.33 -19.72
C MET A 39 -11.75 -5.26 -18.51
N SER A 40 -11.96 -6.54 -18.79
CA SER A 40 -11.88 -7.58 -17.76
C SER A 40 -10.46 -7.73 -17.23
N HIS A 41 -10.31 -7.88 -15.92
CA HIS A 41 -9.02 -8.23 -15.29
C HIS A 41 -8.45 -9.58 -15.75
N ARG A 42 -9.23 -10.39 -16.50
CA ARG A 42 -8.80 -11.66 -17.11
C ARG A 42 -8.44 -11.51 -18.59
N SER A 43 -8.51 -10.29 -19.14
CA SER A 43 -8.13 -10.07 -20.54
C SER A 43 -6.62 -10.08 -20.70
N LYS A 44 -6.16 -10.46 -21.88
CA LYS A 44 -4.72 -10.41 -22.24
C LYS A 44 -4.14 -8.99 -22.10
N TRP A 45 -4.96 -7.97 -22.31
CA TRP A 45 -4.57 -6.57 -22.19
C TRP A 45 -4.32 -6.18 -20.74
N PHE A 46 -5.19 -6.62 -19.83
CA PHE A 46 -4.99 -6.37 -18.40
C PHE A 46 -3.83 -7.19 -17.82
N ASP A 47 -3.65 -8.41 -18.28
CA ASP A 47 -2.51 -9.25 -17.88
C ASP A 47 -1.18 -8.59 -18.25
N GLU A 48 -1.09 -7.99 -19.45
CA GLU A 48 0.06 -7.17 -19.86
C GLU A 48 0.29 -5.99 -18.90
N ILE A 49 -0.77 -5.24 -18.57
CA ILE A 49 -0.69 -4.09 -17.68
C ILE A 49 -0.16 -4.50 -16.31
N ILE A 50 -0.74 -5.54 -15.68
CA ILE A 50 -0.38 -5.91 -14.32
C ILE A 50 1.02 -6.53 -14.25
N THR A 51 1.41 -7.32 -15.25
CA THR A 51 2.74 -7.90 -15.36
C THR A 51 3.81 -6.82 -15.50
N ASN A 52 3.59 -5.84 -16.39
CA ASN A 52 4.50 -4.72 -16.57
C ASN A 52 4.58 -3.83 -15.33
N THR A 53 3.45 -3.65 -14.62
CA THR A 53 3.40 -2.88 -13.36
C THR A 53 4.21 -3.57 -12.27
N GLU A 54 4.06 -4.88 -12.08
CA GLU A 54 4.86 -5.64 -11.12
C GLU A 54 6.35 -5.55 -11.46
N ALA A 55 6.72 -5.78 -12.72
CA ALA A 55 8.10 -5.68 -13.17
C ALA A 55 8.71 -4.28 -12.93
N ALA A 56 7.92 -3.23 -13.18
CA ALA A 56 8.34 -1.85 -12.90
C ALA A 56 8.54 -1.60 -11.40
N MET A 57 7.62 -2.06 -10.55
CA MET A 57 7.74 -1.93 -9.09
C MET A 57 8.97 -2.67 -8.57
N ARG A 58 9.21 -3.90 -9.01
CA ARG A 58 10.39 -4.69 -8.63
C ARG A 58 11.67 -3.95 -8.96
N ARG A 59 11.77 -3.39 -10.17
CA ARG A 59 12.93 -2.62 -10.61
C ARG A 59 13.14 -1.33 -9.83
N VAL A 60 12.08 -0.55 -9.60
CA VAL A 60 12.17 0.76 -8.93
C VAL A 60 12.44 0.63 -7.44
N LEU A 61 11.85 -0.37 -6.79
CA LEU A 61 11.95 -0.60 -5.35
C LEU A 61 13.01 -1.64 -4.97
N ASN A 62 13.76 -2.19 -5.95
CA ASN A 62 14.74 -3.26 -5.76
C ASN A 62 14.16 -4.45 -4.98
N ILE A 63 12.96 -4.91 -5.36
CA ILE A 63 12.29 -6.03 -4.67
C ILE A 63 12.95 -7.35 -5.07
N PRO A 64 13.53 -8.12 -4.13
CA PRO A 64 14.16 -9.39 -4.42
C PRO A 64 13.15 -10.45 -4.91
N ASP A 65 13.62 -11.44 -5.67
CA ASP A 65 12.76 -12.47 -6.27
C ASP A 65 12.08 -13.39 -5.25
N ASN A 66 12.63 -13.49 -4.04
CA ASN A 66 12.04 -14.26 -2.94
C ASN A 66 10.82 -13.57 -2.29
N TYR A 67 10.50 -12.31 -2.66
CA TYR A 67 9.28 -11.62 -2.25
C TYR A 67 8.17 -11.76 -3.29
N LYS A 68 6.93 -11.91 -2.84
CA LYS A 68 5.75 -11.82 -3.69
C LYS A 68 5.20 -10.41 -3.68
N VAL A 69 4.75 -9.93 -4.82
CA VAL A 69 4.05 -8.65 -4.97
C VAL A 69 2.58 -8.95 -5.19
N GLY A 70 1.71 -8.32 -4.43
CA GLY A 70 0.27 -8.48 -4.55
C GLY A 70 -0.43 -7.11 -4.62
N PHE A 71 -1.45 -7.01 -5.46
CA PHE A 71 -2.30 -5.82 -5.60
C PHE A 71 -3.66 -6.10 -4.97
N PHE A 72 -3.97 -5.42 -3.88
CA PHE A 72 -5.18 -5.66 -3.09
C PHE A 72 -6.08 -4.44 -3.07
N GLN A 73 -7.38 -4.67 -3.10
CA GLN A 73 -8.38 -3.62 -2.91
C GLN A 73 -8.54 -3.24 -1.43
N GLY A 74 -9.28 -2.15 -1.17
CA GLY A 74 -9.71 -1.74 0.15
C GLY A 74 -8.86 -0.66 0.80
N GLY A 75 -7.83 -0.18 0.12
CA GLY A 75 -6.92 0.83 0.64
C GLY A 75 -6.22 0.40 1.93
N ALA A 76 -5.42 1.30 2.52
CA ALA A 76 -4.64 1.02 3.73
C ALA A 76 -5.53 0.73 4.96
N THR A 77 -6.70 1.33 5.06
CA THR A 77 -7.59 1.11 6.22
C THR A 77 -8.10 -0.32 6.27
N GLN A 78 -8.48 -0.91 5.15
CA GLN A 78 -8.89 -2.31 5.13
C GLN A 78 -7.71 -3.25 5.39
N GLN A 79 -6.49 -2.89 4.97
CA GLN A 79 -5.29 -3.68 5.26
C GLN A 79 -4.98 -3.77 6.75
N PHE A 80 -5.38 -2.79 7.57
CA PHE A 80 -5.25 -2.87 9.03
C PHE A 80 -6.00 -4.06 9.63
N ALA A 81 -7.09 -4.49 9.00
CA ALA A 81 -7.81 -5.71 9.38
C ALA A 81 -7.27 -6.94 8.64
N MET A 82 -7.01 -6.84 7.32
CA MET A 82 -6.61 -7.99 6.50
C MET A 82 -5.26 -8.57 6.91
N VAL A 83 -4.29 -7.73 7.28
CA VAL A 83 -2.95 -8.19 7.70
C VAL A 83 -3.03 -9.04 8.98
N PRO A 84 -3.59 -8.56 10.11
CA PRO A 84 -3.70 -9.40 11.31
C PRO A 84 -4.61 -10.62 11.11
N LEU A 85 -5.69 -10.50 10.34
CA LEU A 85 -6.59 -11.62 10.04
C LEU A 85 -5.86 -12.79 9.35
N ASN A 86 -4.87 -12.49 8.49
CA ASN A 86 -4.14 -13.51 7.74
C ASN A 86 -2.82 -13.94 8.42
N PHE A 87 -2.17 -13.07 9.17
CA PHE A 87 -0.79 -13.30 9.64
C PHE A 87 -0.63 -13.35 11.15
N MET A 88 -1.64 -12.99 11.95
CA MET A 88 -1.58 -13.09 13.41
C MET A 88 -1.85 -14.54 13.88
N THR A 89 -1.07 -15.49 13.41
CA THR A 89 -1.28 -16.93 13.64
C THR A 89 -1.06 -17.35 15.09
N THR A 90 -0.25 -16.61 15.85
CA THR A 90 0.02 -16.84 17.28
C THR A 90 -0.99 -16.11 18.20
N GLY A 91 -1.95 -15.39 17.64
CA GLY A 91 -2.89 -14.56 18.38
C GLY A 91 -2.30 -13.27 18.95
N THR A 92 -1.02 -12.95 18.67
CA THR A 92 -0.34 -11.74 19.15
C THR A 92 0.46 -11.09 18.04
N ALA A 93 0.45 -9.74 17.99
CA ALA A 93 1.30 -8.96 17.08
C ALA A 93 1.81 -7.69 17.77
N ASP A 94 3.02 -7.27 17.39
CA ASP A 94 3.65 -6.05 17.87
C ASP A 94 3.38 -4.88 16.95
N TYR A 95 3.11 -3.72 17.54
CA TYR A 95 2.81 -2.47 16.83
C TYR A 95 3.72 -1.34 17.28
N LEU A 96 4.23 -0.60 16.30
CA LEU A 96 4.88 0.70 16.48
C LEU A 96 3.83 1.80 16.34
N VAL A 97 3.57 2.55 17.40
CA VAL A 97 2.57 3.62 17.38
C VAL A 97 3.27 4.98 17.29
N THR A 98 3.49 5.43 16.06
CA THR A 98 4.19 6.68 15.72
C THR A 98 3.27 7.72 15.08
N GLY A 99 1.95 7.53 15.14
CA GLY A 99 0.97 8.45 14.58
C GLY A 99 -0.45 7.91 14.65
N ASN A 100 -1.40 8.68 14.10
CA ASN A 100 -2.81 8.31 14.14
C ASN A 100 -3.14 7.04 13.36
N PHE A 101 -2.49 6.80 12.21
CA PHE A 101 -2.76 5.62 11.40
C PHE A 101 -2.18 4.35 12.01
N SER A 102 -0.98 4.41 12.58
CA SER A 102 -0.41 3.26 13.30
C SER A 102 -1.19 2.92 14.57
N LYS A 103 -1.76 3.95 15.25
CA LYS A 103 -2.70 3.73 16.35
C LYS A 103 -3.95 2.98 15.88
N LYS A 104 -4.58 3.44 14.77
CA LYS A 104 -5.75 2.76 14.18
C LYS A 104 -5.43 1.33 13.75
N ALA A 105 -4.24 1.07 13.22
CA ALA A 105 -3.82 -0.28 12.85
C ALA A 105 -3.77 -1.21 14.07
N ALA A 106 -3.21 -0.75 15.20
CA ALA A 106 -3.21 -1.51 16.45
C ALA A 106 -4.63 -1.74 17.00
N GLU A 107 -5.50 -0.73 16.93
CA GLU A 107 -6.91 -0.83 17.35
C GLU A 107 -7.69 -1.83 16.49
N GLU A 108 -7.45 -1.89 15.18
CA GLU A 108 -8.08 -2.90 14.31
C GLU A 108 -7.56 -4.30 14.63
N ALA A 109 -6.27 -4.48 14.80
CA ALA A 109 -5.67 -5.77 15.14
C ALA A 109 -6.17 -6.33 16.46
N ALA A 110 -6.46 -5.47 17.44
CA ALA A 110 -6.99 -5.85 18.75
C ALA A 110 -8.38 -6.53 18.67
N LYS A 111 -9.06 -6.43 17.54
CA LYS A 111 -10.33 -7.15 17.28
C LYS A 111 -10.12 -8.64 16.95
N PHE A 112 -8.91 -9.01 16.55
CA PHE A 112 -8.57 -10.37 16.11
C PHE A 112 -7.66 -11.11 17.11
N GLY A 113 -7.02 -10.40 18.03
CA GLY A 113 -6.10 -10.97 19.00
C GLY A 113 -5.46 -9.89 19.87
N THR A 114 -4.29 -10.19 20.43
CA THR A 114 -3.54 -9.26 21.28
C THR A 114 -2.65 -8.37 20.42
N ALA A 115 -3.00 -7.09 20.31
CA ALA A 115 -2.15 -6.07 19.71
C ALA A 115 -1.28 -5.42 20.80
N ARG A 116 0.00 -5.78 20.86
CA ARG A 116 0.96 -5.22 21.81
C ARG A 116 1.60 -3.96 21.22
N VAL A 117 1.52 -2.83 21.92
CA VAL A 117 2.26 -1.63 21.54
C VAL A 117 3.69 -1.79 22.06
N ALA A 118 4.61 -2.20 21.19
CA ALA A 118 6.01 -2.44 21.53
C ALA A 118 6.78 -1.11 21.72
N ALA A 119 6.44 -0.08 20.96
CA ALA A 119 7.01 1.26 21.17
C ALA A 119 6.02 2.34 20.66
N SER A 120 6.08 3.54 21.28
CA SER A 120 5.22 4.66 20.92
C SER A 120 5.92 6.00 21.17
N SER A 121 5.68 6.97 20.29
CA SER A 121 6.12 8.36 20.46
C SER A 121 4.96 9.31 20.82
N LYS A 122 3.87 8.77 21.37
CA LYS A 122 2.67 9.54 21.76
C LYS A 122 2.97 10.58 22.86
N ASP A 123 3.94 10.31 23.73
CA ASP A 123 4.40 11.20 24.81
C ASP A 123 4.83 12.59 24.32
N LYS A 124 5.36 12.65 23.08
CA LYS A 124 5.75 13.90 22.40
C LYS A 124 4.95 14.15 21.12
N ASN A 125 3.65 13.82 21.12
CA ASN A 125 2.77 14.04 19.98
C ASN A 125 3.31 13.49 18.64
N PHE A 126 3.98 12.33 18.69
CA PHE A 126 4.52 11.65 17.49
C PHE A 126 5.59 12.46 16.72
N THR A 127 6.39 13.24 17.43
CA THR A 127 7.44 14.08 16.82
C THR A 127 8.80 13.37 16.65
N TYR A 128 8.90 12.12 17.06
CA TYR A 128 10.12 11.31 16.91
C TYR A 128 9.77 9.85 16.60
N ILE A 129 10.76 9.09 16.14
CA ILE A 129 10.68 7.64 15.97
C ILE A 129 11.27 6.99 17.22
N PRO A 130 10.51 6.16 17.97
CA PRO A 130 11.02 5.48 19.15
C PRO A 130 12.06 4.42 18.78
N ASP A 131 12.91 4.05 19.74
CA ASP A 131 13.80 2.91 19.58
C ASP A 131 13.02 1.61 19.44
N VAL A 132 13.44 0.79 18.49
CA VAL A 132 12.76 -0.44 18.08
C VAL A 132 13.60 -1.71 18.33
N ALA A 133 14.65 -1.61 19.13
CA ALA A 133 15.59 -2.70 19.41
C ALA A 133 14.92 -3.97 19.94
N GLU A 134 13.73 -3.84 20.51
CA GLU A 134 12.94 -4.95 21.06
C GLU A 134 11.96 -5.58 20.07
N ILE A 135 11.82 -5.02 18.85
CA ILE A 135 10.88 -5.50 17.84
C ILE A 135 11.54 -6.50 16.90
N GLY A 136 10.80 -7.54 16.57
CA GLY A 136 11.28 -8.58 15.66
C GLY A 136 12.08 -9.70 16.33
N ARG A 137 12.15 -9.74 17.64
CA ARG A 137 12.50 -10.95 18.35
C ARG A 137 11.30 -11.90 18.27
N ALA A 138 11.20 -12.60 17.12
CA ALA A 138 10.28 -13.73 17.04
C ALA A 138 10.64 -14.68 18.19
N HIS A 139 9.74 -14.83 19.12
CA HIS A 139 9.85 -15.92 20.07
C HIS A 139 9.58 -17.19 19.29
N VAL A 140 10.64 -17.91 18.97
CA VAL A 140 10.60 -19.29 18.49
C VAL A 140 10.12 -20.18 19.63
#